data_9c3a61ef55e28e3a10b97412be35b460
#
_entry.id   9c3a61ef55e28e3a10b97412be35b460
#
_cell.length_a   1.000
_cell.length_b   1.000
_cell.length_c   1.000
_cell.angle_alpha   90.00
_cell.angle_beta   90.00
_cell.angle_gamma   90.00
#
_symmetry.space_group_name_H-M   'P 1'
#
loop_
_entity.id
_entity.type
_entity.pdbx_description
1 polymer ?
#
loop_
_entity_poly.entity_id
_entity_poly.type
_entity_poly.pdbx_seq_one_letter_code
_entity_poly.pdbx_strand_id
1 'polypeptide(L)'
;MIRTGERTKNMRKPEKFEYRKHLTAAYMEMLELCVKANRVRGKQRTELQNEMDTQLDILRALVDTAVSQEDRLISPGLHEIWSKELNEIGRLLGGWIKSN
;
A
#
# COMPACT_ATOMS: atom_id res chain seq x y z
N MET A 1 -29.67 4.72 22.22
CA MET A 1 -29.39 4.61 21.82
C MET A 1 -29.14 4.70 20.81
N ILE A 2 -29.27 4.47 20.48
CA ILE A 2 -29.24 4.85 19.63
C ILE A 2 -28.55 5.03 18.91
N ARG A 3 -28.52 5.20 18.72
CA ARG A 3 -27.65 5.55 18.04
C ARG A 3 -26.50 4.70 18.02
N THR A 4 -26.58 3.39 18.23
CA THR A 4 -25.53 2.40 18.12
C THR A 4 -24.85 2.48 16.77
N GLY A 5 -25.65 2.62 15.71
CA GLY A 5 -25.08 2.73 14.36
C GLY A 5 -24.26 3.99 14.20
N GLU A 6 -24.70 5.09 14.75
CA GLU A 6 -23.98 6.33 14.65
C GLU A 6 -22.66 6.28 15.39
N ARG A 7 -22.67 5.64 16.55
CA ARG A 7 -21.43 5.49 17.29
C ARG A 7 -20.43 4.68 16.52
N THR A 8 -20.90 3.62 15.90
CA THR A 8 -20.05 2.78 15.08
C THR A 8 -19.41 3.59 13.95
N LYS A 9 -20.22 4.44 13.33
CA LYS A 9 -19.70 5.32 12.28
C LYS A 9 -18.62 6.24 12.80
N ASN A 10 -18.85 6.82 13.96
CA ASN A 10 -17.89 7.75 14.55
C ASN A 10 -16.58 7.03 14.86
N MET A 11 -16.67 5.82 15.37
CA MET A 11 -15.50 5.06 15.68
C MET A 11 -14.71 4.70 14.42
N ARG A 12 -15.40 4.44 13.32
CA ARG A 12 -14.74 4.10 12.08
C ARG A 12 -13.96 5.26 11.46
N LYS A 13 -14.38 6.48 11.70
CA LYS A 13 -13.65 7.62 11.17
C LYS A 13 -12.21 7.66 11.63
N PRO A 14 -11.91 7.51 12.93
CA PRO A 14 -10.52 7.45 13.37
C PRO A 14 -9.78 6.26 12.76
N GLU A 15 -10.45 5.11 12.64
CA GLU A 15 -9.83 3.93 12.05
C GLU A 15 -9.46 4.17 10.59
N LYS A 16 -10.35 4.80 9.84
CA LYS A 16 -10.07 5.13 8.45
C LYS A 16 -8.91 6.10 8.32
N PHE A 17 -8.85 7.07 9.21
CA PHE A 17 -7.78 8.05 9.22
C PHE A 17 -6.43 7.37 9.48
N GLU A 18 -6.39 6.50 10.48
CA GLU A 18 -5.17 5.74 10.78
C GLU A 18 -4.78 4.84 9.61
N TYR A 19 -5.75 4.17 9.01
CA TYR A 19 -5.50 3.33 7.85
C TYR A 19 -4.87 4.13 6.71
N ARG A 20 -5.44 5.29 6.42
CA ARG A 20 -4.92 6.15 5.37
C ARG A 20 -3.51 6.62 5.67
N LYS A 21 -3.22 6.90 6.92
CA LYS A 21 -1.87 7.30 7.32
C LYS A 21 -0.87 6.18 7.05
N HIS A 22 -1.22 4.97 7.42
CA HIS A 22 -0.34 3.81 7.17
C HIS A 22 -0.15 3.57 5.68
N LEU A 23 -1.23 3.67 4.93
CA LEU A 23 -1.19 3.48 3.49
C LEU A 23 -0.30 4.53 2.83
N THR A 24 -0.48 5.78 3.22
CA THR A 24 0.30 6.89 2.69
C THR A 24 1.77 6.74 3.06
N ALA A 25 2.05 6.37 4.31
CA ALA A 25 3.42 6.20 4.76
C ALA A 25 4.13 5.11 3.97
N ALA A 26 3.47 3.98 3.73
CA ALA A 26 4.06 2.89 2.96
C ALA A 26 4.32 3.31 1.51
N TYR A 27 3.37 4.04 0.94
CA TYR A 27 3.51 4.53 -0.43
C TYR A 27 4.67 5.52 -0.56
N MET A 28 4.76 6.45 0.39
CA MET A 28 5.84 7.45 0.38
C MET A 28 7.20 6.79 0.57
N GLU A 29 7.27 5.78 1.44
CA GLU A 29 8.51 5.04 1.64
C GLU A 29 8.94 4.36 0.34
N MET A 30 8.00 3.79 -0.38
CA MET A 30 8.28 3.15 -1.66
C MET A 30 8.81 4.18 -2.67
N LEU A 31 8.22 5.36 -2.71
CA LEU A 31 8.68 6.42 -3.61
C LEU A 31 10.09 6.90 -3.26
N GLU A 32 10.37 7.05 -1.97
CA GLU A 32 11.71 7.43 -1.53
C GLU A 32 12.74 6.40 -1.96
N LEU A 33 12.42 5.13 -1.76
CA LEU A 33 13.30 4.05 -2.17
C LEU A 33 13.52 4.06 -3.68
N CYS A 34 12.47 4.37 -4.43
CA CYS A 34 12.58 4.47 -5.89
C CYS A 34 13.59 5.53 -6.30
N VAL A 35 13.49 6.71 -5.69
CA VAL A 35 14.40 7.81 -5.99
C VAL A 35 15.83 7.44 -5.62
N LYS A 36 16.02 6.85 -4.45
CA LYS A 36 17.34 6.42 -3.99
C LYS A 36 17.93 5.36 -4.91
N ALA A 37 17.12 4.37 -5.29
CA ALA A 37 17.58 3.29 -6.16
C ALA A 37 17.99 3.82 -7.53
N ASN A 38 17.30 4.85 -7.99
CA ASN A 38 17.59 5.43 -9.29
C ASN A 38 18.93 6.18 -9.30
N ARG A 39 19.43 6.58 -8.14
CA ARG A 39 20.67 7.32 -8.00
C ARG A 39 21.91 6.46 -7.83
N VAL A 40 21.73 5.18 -7.52
CA VAL A 40 22.84 4.28 -7.29
C VAL A 40 22.81 3.15 -8.30
N ARG A 41 23.83 2.31 -8.28
CA ARG A 41 23.92 1.20 -9.23
C ARG A 41 24.42 -0.04 -8.54
N GLY A 42 24.31 -1.17 -9.26
CA GLY A 42 24.82 -2.42 -8.78
C GLY A 42 24.10 -2.93 -7.56
N LYS A 43 24.86 -3.44 -6.60
CA LYS A 43 24.32 -4.07 -5.42
C LYS A 43 23.45 -3.11 -4.59
N GLN A 44 23.86 -1.85 -4.50
CA GLN A 44 23.09 -0.87 -3.75
C GLN A 44 21.70 -0.68 -4.34
N ARG A 45 21.62 -0.63 -5.68
CA ARG A 45 20.32 -0.50 -6.34
C ARG A 45 19.47 -1.72 -6.07
N THR A 46 20.04 -2.91 -6.19
CA THR A 46 19.31 -4.14 -5.97
C THR A 46 18.74 -4.22 -4.56
N GLU A 47 19.53 -3.81 -3.57
CA GLU A 47 19.06 -3.80 -2.19
C GLU A 47 17.87 -2.86 -2.00
N LEU A 48 17.95 -1.67 -2.59
CA LEU A 48 16.86 -0.71 -2.49
C LEU A 48 15.62 -1.18 -3.24
N GLN A 49 15.80 -1.83 -4.38
CA GLN A 49 14.69 -2.38 -5.13
C GLN A 49 14.00 -3.52 -4.35
N ASN A 50 14.77 -4.32 -3.63
CA ASN A 50 14.20 -5.36 -2.79
C ASN A 50 13.40 -4.76 -1.63
N GLU A 51 13.85 -3.64 -1.09
CA GLU A 51 13.08 -2.93 -0.07
C GLU A 51 11.79 -2.36 -0.65
N MET A 52 11.82 -1.88 -1.89
CA MET A 52 10.61 -1.43 -2.58
C MET A 52 9.62 -2.57 -2.72
N ASP A 53 10.10 -3.75 -3.06
CA ASP A 53 9.25 -4.92 -3.20
C ASP A 53 8.57 -5.26 -1.87
N THR A 54 9.30 -5.12 -0.76
CA THR A 54 8.73 -5.32 0.56
C THR A 54 7.64 -4.31 0.85
N GLN A 55 7.86 -3.03 0.53
CA GLN A 55 6.85 -2.01 0.74
C GLN A 55 5.61 -2.26 -0.13
N LEU A 56 5.83 -2.77 -1.32
CA LEU A 56 4.72 -3.13 -2.20
C LEU A 56 3.88 -4.25 -1.59
N ASP A 57 4.52 -5.25 -1.00
CA ASP A 57 3.82 -6.32 -0.31
C ASP A 57 3.03 -5.79 0.88
N ILE A 58 3.59 -4.83 1.61
CA ILE A 58 2.90 -4.19 2.72
C ILE A 58 1.64 -3.47 2.21
N LEU A 59 1.76 -2.75 1.10
CA LEU A 59 0.62 -2.06 0.50
C LEU A 59 -0.46 -3.04 0.08
N ARG A 60 -0.06 -4.16 -0.53
CA ARG A 60 -1.02 -5.20 -0.92
C ARG A 60 -1.74 -5.76 0.30
N ALA A 61 -1.01 -6.03 1.36
CA ALA A 61 -1.61 -6.56 2.59
C ALA A 61 -2.59 -5.56 3.20
N LEU A 62 -2.22 -4.27 3.21
CA LEU A 62 -3.10 -3.23 3.73
C LEU A 62 -4.39 -3.14 2.94
N VAL A 63 -4.30 -3.20 1.61
CA VAL A 63 -5.48 -3.11 0.75
C VAL A 63 -6.36 -4.34 0.93
N ASP A 64 -5.76 -5.53 0.97
CA ASP A 64 -6.51 -6.77 1.16
C ASP A 64 -7.21 -6.83 2.52
N THR A 65 -6.51 -6.40 3.57
CA THR A 65 -7.07 -6.39 4.91
C THR A 65 -8.25 -5.44 5.00
N ALA A 66 -8.13 -4.28 4.37
CA ALA A 66 -9.17 -3.26 4.44
C ALA A 66 -10.50 -3.74 3.84
N VAL A 67 -10.45 -4.53 2.78
CA VAL A 67 -11.68 -4.98 2.13
C VAL A 67 -12.25 -6.22 2.82
N SER A 68 -11.41 -7.02 3.47
CA SER A 68 -11.86 -8.25 4.10
C SER A 68 -12.44 -8.05 5.49
N GLN A 69 -12.26 -6.88 6.09
CA GLN A 69 -12.80 -6.60 7.40
C GLN A 69 -14.31 -6.40 7.34
N GLU A 70 -14.97 -6.75 8.43
CA GLU A 70 -16.40 -6.63 8.53
C GLU A 70 -16.87 -5.21 8.22
N ASP A 71 -16.15 -4.23 8.69
CA ASP A 71 -16.50 -2.82 8.50
C ASP A 71 -16.03 -2.23 7.19
N ARG A 72 -15.24 -2.96 6.46
CA ARG A 72 -14.73 -2.55 5.16
C ARG A 72 -14.26 -1.09 5.09
N LEU A 73 -12.98 -0.90 5.25
CA LEU A 73 -12.40 0.43 5.15
C LEU A 73 -12.40 0.95 3.71
N ILE A 74 -12.43 0.05 2.74
CA ILE A 74 -12.57 0.41 1.33
C ILE A 74 -13.61 -0.49 0.69
N SER A 75 -14.22 -0.01 -0.39
CA SER A 75 -15.20 -0.79 -1.13
C SER A 75 -14.52 -1.88 -1.96
N PRO A 76 -15.25 -2.95 -2.30
CA PRO A 76 -14.70 -3.98 -3.19
C PRO A 76 -14.26 -3.42 -4.54
N GLY A 77 -14.99 -2.44 -5.07
CA GLY A 77 -14.60 -1.82 -6.34
C GLY A 77 -13.27 -1.09 -6.24
N LEU A 78 -13.09 -0.34 -5.16
CA LEU A 78 -11.84 0.37 -4.94
C LEU A 78 -10.69 -0.60 -4.69
N HIS A 79 -10.96 -1.69 -3.96
CA HIS A 79 -9.99 -2.74 -3.76
C HIS A 79 -9.49 -3.31 -5.09
N GLU A 80 -10.41 -3.56 -6.00
CA GLU A 80 -10.05 -4.09 -7.31
C GLU A 80 -9.15 -3.13 -8.08
N ILE A 81 -9.50 -1.85 -8.08
CA ILE A 81 -8.71 -0.83 -8.77
C ILE A 81 -7.30 -0.74 -8.18
N TRP A 82 -7.20 -0.65 -6.86
CA TRP A 82 -5.90 -0.53 -6.20
C TRP A 82 -5.07 -1.78 -6.38
N SER A 83 -5.71 -2.96 -6.32
CA SER A 83 -4.99 -4.21 -6.51
C SER A 83 -4.39 -4.29 -7.90
N LYS A 84 -5.14 -3.85 -8.91
CA LYS A 84 -4.63 -3.81 -10.28
C LYS A 84 -3.44 -2.88 -10.40
N GLU A 85 -3.52 -1.72 -9.79
CA GLU A 85 -2.42 -0.76 -9.85
C GLU A 85 -1.18 -1.27 -9.13
N LEU A 86 -1.37 -1.89 -7.97
CA LEU A 86 -0.24 -2.44 -7.23
C LEU A 86 0.40 -3.59 -7.99
N ASN A 87 -0.41 -4.41 -8.67
CA ASN A 87 0.12 -5.47 -9.50
C ASN A 87 0.91 -4.93 -10.69
N GLU A 88 0.45 -3.83 -11.27
CA GLU A 88 1.16 -3.19 -12.36
C GLU A 88 2.50 -2.63 -11.89
N ILE A 89 2.51 -1.99 -10.73
CA ILE A 89 3.75 -1.49 -10.12
C ILE A 89 4.71 -2.65 -9.89
N GLY A 90 4.19 -3.77 -9.38
CA GLY A 90 5.02 -4.95 -9.14
C GLY A 90 5.63 -5.50 -10.42
N ARG A 91 4.86 -5.51 -11.50
CA ARG A 91 5.34 -5.96 -12.80
C ARG A 91 6.46 -5.05 -13.31
N LEU A 92 6.26 -3.75 -13.19
CA LEU A 92 7.27 -2.78 -13.62
C LEU A 92 8.53 -2.86 -12.78
N LEU A 93 8.37 -3.02 -11.48
CA LEU A 93 9.51 -3.17 -10.58
C LEU A 93 10.29 -4.43 -10.90
N GLY A 94 9.57 -5.54 -11.13
CA GLY A 94 10.20 -6.79 -11.51
C GLY A 94 11.02 -6.68 -12.78
N GLY A 95 10.47 -5.99 -13.78
CA GLY A 95 11.18 -5.73 -15.03
C GLY A 95 12.43 -4.88 -14.81
N TRP A 96 12.33 -3.88 -13.96
CA TRP A 96 13.46 -3.01 -13.63
C TRP A 96 14.57 -3.81 -12.94
N ILE A 97 14.20 -4.65 -11.98
CA ILE A 97 15.18 -5.49 -11.29
C ILE A 97 15.91 -6.40 -12.27
N LYS A 98 15.16 -6.98 -13.19
CA LYS A 98 15.76 -7.86 -14.20
C LYS A 98 16.73 -7.15 -15.12
N SER A 99 16.51 -5.90 -15.36
CA SER A 99 17.34 -5.14 -16.28
C SER A 99 18.65 -4.64 -15.67
N ASN A 100 18.85 -4.84 -14.39
CA ASN A 100 20.11 -4.45 -13.73
C ASN A 100 21.32 -5.28 -14.23
#